data_bf2fd463b8207c53a80a14cb16c17aea
#
_entry.id   bf2fd463b8207c53a80a14cb16c17aea
#
_cell.length_a   1.000
_cell.length_b   1.000
_cell.length_c   1.000
_cell.angle_alpha   90.00
_cell.angle_beta   90.00
_cell.angle_gamma   90.00
#
_symmetry.space_group_name_H-M   'P 1'
#
loop_
_entity.id
_entity.type
_entity.pdbx_description
1 polymer ?
#
loop_
_entity_poly.entity_id
_entity_poly.type
_entity_poly.pdbx_seq_one_letter_code
_entity_poly.pdbx_strand_id
1 'polypeptide(L)'
;MNQPFYKRKITQVSAILLICFGAMQLIRPELKKQLVNADFDGPENVKTIFKKACYDCHSNETDLKWFDQFQPAYGMVVSDVEEGKAGLNFSEWGKLAPGDQKAKLFEILNQMTTGTMPLKSYQLLHHSAILKADEIAAVKNYVAGMIKEHPADTALNNAADRQFKNWKDQQSAAKELPKTLTGIPYQPDYKNWLVVSTTDRTDNGTMRVIFGNPVAIKAIAQNQINPWPDGTIFAKVAWDKLQDADGNIKAGAFKQVEYMIKDHNKYKNTKGWGWARFKTMKLLPYGKNIGYATECINCHRPVSNNDFVFTLPVKH
;
A
#
# COMPACT_ATOMS: atom_id res chain seq x y z
N MET A 1 15.71 -59.07 -20.45
CA MET A 1 16.62 -58.00 -19.91
C MET A 1 15.84 -57.24 -18.82
N ASN A 2 16.12 -57.56 -17.55
CA ASN A 2 15.46 -56.87 -16.44
C ASN A 2 16.04 -55.45 -16.27
N GLN A 3 15.23 -54.46 -16.42
CA GLN A 3 15.58 -53.06 -16.12
C GLN A 3 16.01 -52.96 -14.65
N PRO A 4 17.11 -52.26 -14.30
CA PRO A 4 17.55 -52.14 -12.93
C PRO A 4 16.45 -51.45 -12.08
N PHE A 5 16.24 -51.92 -10.87
CA PHE A 5 15.17 -51.56 -9.94
C PHE A 5 14.99 -50.02 -9.74
N TYR A 6 16.07 -49.26 -9.82
CA TYR A 6 16.09 -47.83 -9.71
C TYR A 6 15.42 -47.13 -10.92
N LYS A 7 15.60 -47.64 -12.15
CA LYS A 7 14.96 -47.10 -13.37
C LYS A 7 13.45 -47.24 -13.31
N ARG A 8 12.95 -48.37 -12.77
CA ARG A 8 11.50 -48.59 -12.59
C ARG A 8 10.89 -47.63 -11.58
N LYS A 9 11.59 -47.28 -10.48
CA LYS A 9 11.13 -46.27 -9.51
C LYS A 9 11.09 -44.87 -10.13
N ILE A 10 12.11 -44.48 -10.89
CA ILE A 10 12.12 -43.19 -11.59
C ILE A 10 10.97 -43.09 -12.56
N THR A 11 10.71 -44.13 -13.36
CA THR A 11 9.58 -44.13 -14.31
C THR A 11 8.22 -44.00 -13.59
N GLN A 12 8.04 -44.68 -12.45
CA GLN A 12 6.83 -44.57 -11.64
C GLN A 12 6.63 -43.16 -11.07
N VAL A 13 7.69 -42.57 -10.50
CA VAL A 13 7.65 -41.19 -9.97
C VAL A 13 7.34 -40.21 -11.09
N SER A 14 7.99 -40.32 -12.25
CA SER A 14 7.72 -39.45 -13.40
C SER A 14 6.28 -39.60 -13.90
N ALA A 15 5.75 -40.81 -13.95
CA ALA A 15 4.36 -41.05 -14.34
C ALA A 15 3.37 -40.39 -13.35
N ILE A 16 3.63 -40.51 -12.04
CA ILE A 16 2.80 -39.87 -11.01
C ILE A 16 2.86 -38.34 -11.15
N LEU A 17 4.04 -37.74 -11.36
CA LEU A 17 4.19 -36.32 -11.56
C LEU A 17 3.44 -35.81 -12.79
N LEU A 18 3.48 -36.56 -13.90
CA LEU A 18 2.74 -36.24 -15.11
C LEU A 18 1.22 -36.31 -14.91
N ILE A 19 0.75 -37.33 -14.18
CA ILE A 19 -0.66 -37.45 -13.83
C ILE A 19 -1.11 -36.29 -12.93
N CYS A 20 -0.33 -35.96 -11.89
CA CYS A 20 -0.60 -34.83 -11.01
C CYS A 20 -0.60 -33.50 -11.80
N PHE A 21 0.37 -33.31 -12.68
CA PHE A 21 0.41 -32.13 -13.55
C PHE A 21 -0.81 -32.07 -14.46
N GLY A 22 -1.19 -33.19 -15.09
CA GLY A 22 -2.39 -33.27 -15.91
C GLY A 22 -3.68 -32.98 -15.14
N ALA A 23 -3.82 -33.55 -13.93
CA ALA A 23 -4.95 -33.30 -13.06
C ALA A 23 -5.05 -31.81 -12.64
N MET A 24 -3.90 -31.20 -12.38
CA MET A 24 -3.84 -29.76 -12.03
C MET A 24 -4.35 -28.86 -13.15
N GLN A 25 -4.22 -29.25 -14.42
CA GLN A 25 -4.75 -28.47 -15.57
C GLN A 25 -6.28 -28.39 -15.60
N LEU A 26 -6.99 -29.25 -14.85
CA LEU A 26 -8.45 -29.21 -14.74
C LEU A 26 -8.93 -28.09 -13.79
N ILE A 27 -8.06 -27.58 -12.94
CA ILE A 27 -8.34 -26.48 -12.00
C ILE A 27 -8.09 -25.18 -12.72
N ARG A 28 -9.13 -24.54 -13.25
CA ARG A 28 -9.00 -23.27 -13.98
C ARG A 28 -9.90 -22.21 -13.35
N PRO A 29 -9.35 -21.33 -12.47
CA PRO A 29 -10.05 -20.15 -12.02
C PRO A 29 -10.42 -19.28 -13.21
N GLU A 30 -11.59 -18.67 -13.16
CA GLU A 30 -12.09 -17.83 -14.26
C GLU A 30 -11.47 -16.43 -14.19
N LEU A 31 -10.82 -16.03 -15.26
CA LEU A 31 -10.41 -14.63 -15.44
C LEU A 31 -11.61 -13.85 -15.98
N LYS A 32 -12.21 -13.02 -15.13
CA LYS A 32 -13.39 -12.22 -15.51
C LYS A 32 -13.04 -11.21 -16.59
N LYS A 33 -13.60 -11.37 -17.78
CA LYS A 33 -13.52 -10.39 -18.86
C LYS A 33 -14.48 -9.24 -18.55
N GLN A 34 -13.93 -8.03 -18.48
CA GLN A 34 -14.69 -6.81 -18.27
C GLN A 34 -14.48 -5.86 -19.46
N LEU A 35 -15.43 -4.96 -19.68
CA LEU A 35 -15.32 -3.97 -20.74
C LEU A 35 -14.32 -2.87 -20.35
N VAL A 36 -13.65 -2.32 -21.37
CA VAL A 36 -12.88 -1.07 -21.23
C VAL A 36 -13.89 0.08 -21.30
N ASN A 37 -14.09 0.76 -20.19
CA ASN A 37 -15.12 1.79 -20.10
C ASN A 37 -14.57 3.23 -20.18
N ALA A 38 -13.36 3.45 -19.70
CA ALA A 38 -12.73 4.76 -19.61
C ALA A 38 -11.22 4.60 -19.42
N ASP A 39 -10.53 4.23 -20.51
CA ASP A 39 -9.10 3.91 -20.51
C ASP A 39 -8.23 5.15 -20.14
N PHE A 40 -6.96 4.87 -19.80
CA PHE A 40 -5.96 5.91 -19.56
C PHE A 40 -5.78 6.78 -20.81
N ASP A 41 -5.94 8.10 -20.66
CA ASP A 41 -5.93 9.10 -21.74
C ASP A 41 -4.68 10.02 -21.71
N GLY A 42 -3.63 9.62 -21.01
CA GLY A 42 -2.36 10.35 -20.96
C GLY A 42 -1.55 10.27 -22.28
N PRO A 43 -0.34 10.89 -22.30
CA PRO A 43 0.52 10.90 -23.48
C PRO A 43 0.80 9.50 -24.03
N GLU A 44 0.82 9.36 -25.36
CA GLU A 44 0.92 8.06 -26.04
C GLU A 44 2.19 7.28 -25.66
N ASN A 45 3.32 7.96 -25.49
CA ASN A 45 4.56 7.34 -25.02
C ASN A 45 4.42 6.75 -23.60
N VAL A 46 3.71 7.42 -22.68
CA VAL A 46 3.43 6.93 -21.32
C VAL A 46 2.45 5.77 -21.38
N LYS A 47 1.38 5.90 -22.17
CA LYS A 47 0.40 4.84 -22.38
C LYS A 47 1.04 3.56 -22.93
N THR A 48 1.95 3.69 -23.89
CA THR A 48 2.70 2.55 -24.45
C THR A 48 3.53 1.85 -23.38
N ILE A 49 4.18 2.60 -22.48
CA ILE A 49 4.95 2.03 -21.35
C ILE A 49 4.01 1.26 -20.41
N PHE A 50 2.85 1.83 -20.05
CA PHE A 50 1.88 1.17 -19.20
C PHE A 50 1.28 -0.08 -19.86
N LYS A 51 0.94 -0.01 -21.14
CA LYS A 51 0.45 -1.19 -21.89
C LYS A 51 1.47 -2.33 -21.90
N LYS A 52 2.73 -2.00 -22.09
CA LYS A 52 3.82 -2.97 -22.12
C LYS A 52 4.07 -3.66 -20.77
N ALA A 53 3.95 -2.92 -19.66
CA ALA A 53 4.48 -3.35 -18.37
C ALA A 53 3.43 -3.53 -17.25
N CYS A 54 2.23 -2.97 -17.41
CA CYS A 54 1.24 -2.88 -16.34
C CYS A 54 -0.12 -3.46 -16.72
N TYR A 55 -0.54 -3.33 -18.00
CA TYR A 55 -1.92 -3.61 -18.42
C TYR A 55 -2.33 -5.06 -18.22
N ASP A 56 -1.42 -6.03 -18.35
CA ASP A 56 -1.76 -7.43 -18.16
C ASP A 56 -2.37 -7.73 -16.78
N CYS A 57 -1.89 -7.03 -15.73
CA CYS A 57 -2.43 -7.17 -14.38
C CYS A 57 -3.36 -6.04 -13.96
N HIS A 58 -3.23 -4.85 -14.55
CA HIS A 58 -3.92 -3.64 -14.11
C HIS A 58 -4.90 -3.07 -15.13
N SER A 59 -5.42 -3.91 -16.04
CA SER A 59 -6.48 -3.48 -16.99
C SER A 59 -7.45 -4.62 -17.29
N ASN A 60 -8.52 -4.30 -18.02
CA ASN A 60 -9.44 -5.30 -18.57
C ASN A 60 -8.95 -5.89 -19.89
N GLU A 61 -7.75 -5.51 -20.35
CA GLU A 61 -7.09 -5.94 -21.60
C GLU A 61 -5.97 -6.98 -21.32
N THR A 62 -6.11 -7.82 -20.30
CA THR A 62 -5.14 -8.88 -19.95
C THR A 62 -4.87 -9.78 -21.14
N ASP A 63 -3.61 -9.90 -21.58
CA ASP A 63 -3.15 -10.74 -22.69
C ASP A 63 -2.23 -11.87 -22.18
N LEU A 64 -2.85 -13.00 -21.81
CA LEU A 64 -2.12 -14.17 -21.34
C LEU A 64 -1.35 -14.84 -22.46
N LYS A 65 -0.04 -14.94 -22.31
CA LYS A 65 0.80 -15.71 -23.22
C LYS A 65 0.54 -17.21 -23.07
N TRP A 66 0.96 -18.02 -24.04
CA TRP A 66 0.71 -19.46 -24.02
C TRP A 66 1.27 -20.14 -22.74
N PHE A 67 2.40 -19.68 -22.23
CA PHE A 67 3.03 -20.25 -21.03
C PHE A 67 2.33 -19.84 -19.71
N ASP A 68 1.60 -18.72 -19.70
CA ASP A 68 0.77 -18.31 -18.56
C ASP A 68 -0.47 -19.17 -18.39
N GLN A 69 -0.83 -19.94 -19.43
CA GLN A 69 -2.05 -20.74 -19.46
C GLN A 69 -1.90 -22.14 -18.84
N PHE A 70 -0.71 -22.50 -18.36
CA PHE A 70 -0.46 -23.78 -17.70
C PHE A 70 -0.42 -23.64 -16.18
N GLN A 71 -1.05 -24.57 -15.47
CA GLN A 71 -0.90 -24.66 -14.03
C GLN A 71 0.50 -25.12 -13.64
N PRO A 72 1.08 -24.59 -12.53
CA PRO A 72 0.48 -23.70 -11.53
C PRO A 72 0.52 -22.20 -11.91
N ALA A 73 1.24 -21.82 -12.97
CA ALA A 73 1.42 -20.40 -13.35
C ALA A 73 0.06 -19.71 -13.62
N TYR A 74 -0.88 -20.39 -14.30
CA TYR A 74 -2.19 -19.81 -14.59
C TYR A 74 -2.93 -19.33 -13.33
N GLY A 75 -2.97 -20.16 -12.29
CA GLY A 75 -3.63 -19.79 -11.03
C GLY A 75 -2.99 -18.59 -10.34
N MET A 76 -1.66 -18.51 -10.37
CA MET A 76 -0.90 -17.37 -9.82
C MET A 76 -1.20 -16.09 -10.62
N VAL A 77 -1.13 -16.15 -11.94
CA VAL A 77 -1.40 -14.98 -12.80
C VAL A 77 -2.83 -14.49 -12.63
N VAL A 78 -3.83 -15.38 -12.56
CA VAL A 78 -5.23 -14.97 -12.34
C VAL A 78 -5.37 -14.25 -10.98
N SER A 79 -4.73 -14.75 -9.93
CA SER A 79 -4.72 -14.09 -8.61
C SER A 79 -4.07 -12.72 -8.67
N ASP A 80 -2.91 -12.60 -9.31
CA ASP A 80 -2.18 -11.34 -9.46
C ASP A 80 -2.99 -10.31 -10.28
N VAL A 81 -3.70 -10.75 -11.31
CA VAL A 81 -4.58 -9.90 -12.14
C VAL A 81 -5.78 -9.39 -11.35
N GLU A 82 -6.44 -10.25 -10.57
CA GLU A 82 -7.58 -9.83 -9.73
C GLU A 82 -7.15 -8.85 -8.65
N GLU A 83 -6.04 -9.11 -7.98
CA GLU A 83 -5.48 -8.21 -6.98
C GLU A 83 -4.99 -6.90 -7.60
N GLY A 84 -4.32 -6.97 -8.74
CA GLY A 84 -3.86 -5.81 -9.51
C GLY A 84 -5.00 -4.89 -9.90
N LYS A 85 -6.08 -5.44 -10.47
CA LYS A 85 -7.29 -4.67 -10.85
C LYS A 85 -7.99 -4.05 -9.65
N ALA A 86 -8.01 -4.73 -8.51
CA ALA A 86 -8.61 -4.18 -7.29
C ALA A 86 -7.88 -2.94 -6.78
N GLY A 87 -6.55 -2.88 -6.95
CA GLY A 87 -5.73 -1.74 -6.55
C GLY A 87 -5.68 -0.60 -7.57
N LEU A 88 -5.59 -0.96 -8.84
CA LEU A 88 -5.50 -0.03 -9.97
C LEU A 88 -6.06 -0.71 -11.22
N ASN A 89 -7.00 -0.07 -11.92
CA ASN A 89 -7.53 -0.53 -13.19
C ASN A 89 -7.49 0.59 -14.24
N PHE A 90 -6.55 0.52 -15.18
CA PHE A 90 -6.42 1.50 -16.26
C PHE A 90 -7.66 1.57 -17.15
N SER A 91 -8.39 0.47 -17.34
CA SER A 91 -9.62 0.44 -18.13
C SER A 91 -10.78 1.21 -17.48
N GLU A 92 -10.61 1.65 -16.25
CA GLU A 92 -11.58 2.47 -15.49
C GLU A 92 -10.99 3.81 -15.06
N TRP A 93 -9.85 4.19 -15.62
CA TRP A 93 -9.09 5.38 -15.25
C TRP A 93 -9.93 6.66 -15.28
N GLY A 94 -10.70 6.87 -16.34
CA GLY A 94 -11.54 8.07 -16.53
C GLY A 94 -12.69 8.17 -15.53
N LYS A 95 -12.98 7.13 -14.72
CA LYS A 95 -13.95 7.20 -13.62
C LYS A 95 -13.36 7.80 -12.35
N LEU A 96 -12.02 7.87 -12.26
CA LEU A 96 -11.34 8.47 -11.12
C LEU A 96 -11.46 9.98 -11.18
N ALA A 97 -11.65 10.62 -10.02
CA ALA A 97 -11.55 12.06 -9.92
C ALA A 97 -10.13 12.55 -10.26
N PRO A 98 -9.93 13.76 -10.79
CA PRO A 98 -8.62 14.24 -11.25
C PRO A 98 -7.50 14.14 -10.18
N GLY A 99 -7.82 14.39 -8.91
CA GLY A 99 -6.85 14.23 -7.82
C GLY A 99 -6.48 12.79 -7.54
N ASP A 100 -7.43 11.87 -7.71
CA ASP A 100 -7.17 10.43 -7.53
C ASP A 100 -6.31 9.89 -8.68
N GLN A 101 -6.55 10.36 -9.91
CA GLN A 101 -5.68 10.06 -11.07
C GLN A 101 -4.25 10.52 -10.79
N LYS A 102 -4.09 11.75 -10.29
CA LYS A 102 -2.78 12.31 -9.94
C LYS A 102 -2.09 11.48 -8.84
N ALA A 103 -2.81 11.16 -7.76
CA ALA A 103 -2.29 10.33 -6.68
C ALA A 103 -1.86 8.94 -7.16
N LYS A 104 -2.66 8.30 -8.03
CA LYS A 104 -2.32 7.02 -8.65
C LYS A 104 -1.08 7.10 -9.53
N LEU A 105 -0.90 8.17 -10.30
CA LEU A 105 0.32 8.36 -11.11
C LEU A 105 1.57 8.48 -10.26
N PHE A 106 1.52 9.18 -9.12
CA PHE A 106 2.63 9.22 -8.17
C PHE A 106 2.91 7.84 -7.55
N GLU A 107 1.87 7.09 -7.21
CA GLU A 107 2.00 5.72 -6.72
C GLU A 107 2.67 4.81 -7.75
N ILE A 108 2.20 4.85 -9.02
CA ILE A 108 2.79 4.12 -10.15
C ILE A 108 4.27 4.47 -10.31
N LEU A 109 4.61 5.76 -10.36
CA LEU A 109 5.99 6.23 -10.49
C LEU A 109 6.87 5.71 -9.34
N ASN A 110 6.35 5.74 -8.10
CA ASN A 110 7.08 5.22 -6.95
C ASN A 110 7.35 3.72 -7.09
N GLN A 111 6.35 2.92 -7.46
CA GLN A 111 6.49 1.48 -7.67
C GLN A 111 7.48 1.14 -8.80
N MET A 112 7.45 1.90 -9.91
CA MET A 112 8.40 1.77 -11.00
C MET A 112 9.83 2.10 -10.54
N THR A 113 10.01 3.20 -9.81
CA THR A 113 11.32 3.70 -9.37
C THR A 113 11.96 2.77 -8.34
N THR A 114 11.17 2.20 -7.44
CA THR A 114 11.64 1.24 -6.43
C THR A 114 11.84 -0.17 -7.00
N GLY A 115 11.37 -0.42 -8.23
CA GLY A 115 11.44 -1.73 -8.87
C GLY A 115 10.52 -2.77 -8.23
N THR A 116 9.50 -2.32 -7.50
CA THR A 116 8.47 -3.19 -6.89
C THR A 116 7.50 -3.69 -7.95
N MET A 117 7.20 -2.85 -8.95
CA MET A 117 6.39 -3.19 -10.11
C MET A 117 7.15 -2.91 -11.41
N PRO A 118 6.98 -3.74 -12.45
CA PRO A 118 6.26 -5.03 -12.47
C PRO A 118 6.89 -6.07 -11.54
N LEU A 119 6.08 -7.03 -11.07
CA LEU A 119 6.55 -8.10 -10.19
C LEU A 119 7.76 -8.83 -10.81
N LYS A 120 8.78 -9.10 -10.01
CA LYS A 120 9.98 -9.80 -10.50
C LYS A 120 9.68 -11.22 -10.99
N SER A 121 8.74 -11.92 -10.37
CA SER A 121 8.23 -13.22 -10.83
C SER A 121 7.65 -13.14 -12.24
N TYR A 122 6.89 -12.08 -12.53
CA TYR A 122 6.32 -11.82 -13.85
C TYR A 122 7.41 -11.52 -14.89
N GLN A 123 8.39 -10.68 -14.55
CA GLN A 123 9.51 -10.31 -15.43
C GLN A 123 10.37 -11.51 -15.86
N LEU A 124 10.40 -12.61 -15.11
CA LEU A 124 11.17 -13.82 -15.46
C LEU A 124 10.75 -14.41 -16.79
N LEU A 125 9.46 -14.36 -17.12
CA LEU A 125 8.91 -14.90 -18.38
C LEU A 125 8.48 -13.80 -19.35
N HIS A 126 8.22 -12.60 -18.85
CA HIS A 126 7.77 -11.43 -19.64
C HIS A 126 8.86 -10.37 -19.71
N HIS A 127 9.97 -10.68 -20.42
CA HIS A 127 11.12 -9.77 -20.51
C HIS A 127 10.77 -8.41 -21.15
N SER A 128 9.72 -8.36 -21.99
CA SER A 128 9.21 -7.09 -22.53
C SER A 128 8.69 -6.14 -21.47
N ALA A 129 8.22 -6.65 -20.32
CA ALA A 129 7.72 -5.84 -19.21
C ALA A 129 8.82 -5.20 -18.36
N ILE A 130 10.09 -5.57 -18.57
CA ILE A 130 11.23 -4.94 -17.88
C ILE A 130 11.31 -3.48 -18.30
N LEU A 131 11.20 -2.59 -17.30
CA LEU A 131 11.26 -1.15 -17.52
C LEU A 131 12.70 -0.68 -17.65
N LYS A 132 12.94 0.17 -18.66
CA LYS A 132 14.23 0.82 -18.89
C LYS A 132 14.27 2.17 -18.17
N ALA A 133 15.48 2.68 -17.93
CA ALA A 133 15.68 3.95 -17.25
C ALA A 133 15.04 5.15 -17.97
N ASP A 134 15.07 5.15 -19.30
CA ASP A 134 14.46 6.17 -20.15
C ASP A 134 12.92 6.13 -20.08
N GLU A 135 12.33 4.94 -19.96
CA GLU A 135 10.89 4.77 -19.79
C GLU A 135 10.42 5.28 -18.41
N ILE A 136 11.17 4.97 -17.35
CA ILE A 136 10.91 5.52 -16.02
C ILE A 136 11.05 7.05 -16.03
N ALA A 137 12.07 7.58 -16.72
CA ALA A 137 12.26 9.02 -16.87
C ALA A 137 11.11 9.69 -17.63
N ALA A 138 10.58 9.05 -18.67
CA ALA A 138 9.43 9.56 -19.42
C ALA A 138 8.18 9.67 -18.54
N VAL A 139 7.87 8.65 -17.74
CA VAL A 139 6.74 8.69 -16.78
C VAL A 139 7.00 9.75 -15.70
N LYS A 140 8.23 9.84 -15.18
CA LYS A 140 8.60 10.86 -14.20
C LYS A 140 8.38 12.28 -14.73
N ASN A 141 8.79 12.55 -15.96
CA ASN A 141 8.62 13.86 -16.59
C ASN A 141 7.13 14.19 -16.79
N TYR A 142 6.32 13.23 -17.20
CA TYR A 142 4.88 13.39 -17.31
C TYR A 142 4.23 13.73 -15.97
N VAL A 143 4.54 12.97 -14.92
CA VAL A 143 4.01 13.19 -13.56
C VAL A 143 4.48 14.53 -13.02
N ALA A 144 5.75 14.90 -13.22
CA ALA A 144 6.28 16.20 -12.80
C ALA A 144 5.58 17.37 -13.52
N GLY A 145 5.27 17.22 -14.82
CA GLY A 145 4.53 18.23 -15.57
C GLY A 145 3.10 18.46 -15.12
N MET A 146 2.52 17.52 -14.35
CA MET A 146 1.20 17.69 -13.74
C MET A 146 1.23 18.56 -12.46
N ILE A 147 2.41 18.84 -11.94
CA ILE A 147 2.60 19.77 -10.82
C ILE A 147 2.55 21.18 -11.42
N LYS A 148 1.33 21.72 -11.55
CA LYS A 148 1.21 23.15 -11.88
C LYS A 148 1.57 23.93 -10.62
N GLU A 149 2.54 24.83 -10.74
CA GLU A 149 2.72 25.89 -9.75
C GLU A 149 1.52 26.84 -9.90
N HIS A 150 0.52 26.65 -9.04
CA HIS A 150 -0.56 27.60 -8.94
C HIS A 150 -0.12 28.76 -8.04
N PRO A 151 -0.47 30.01 -8.41
CA PRO A 151 -0.40 31.10 -7.44
C PRO A 151 -1.21 30.67 -6.21
N ALA A 152 -0.53 30.66 -5.07
CA ALA A 152 -1.10 30.15 -3.83
C ALA A 152 -2.44 30.86 -3.57
N ASP A 153 -3.55 30.09 -3.50
CA ASP A 153 -4.78 30.61 -2.92
C ASP A 153 -4.50 30.92 -1.45
N THR A 154 -4.15 32.19 -1.20
CA THR A 154 -3.73 32.68 0.10
C THR A 154 -4.81 32.47 1.17
N ALA A 155 -6.07 32.50 0.82
CA ALA A 155 -7.19 32.29 1.77
C ALA A 155 -7.28 30.82 2.22
N LEU A 156 -7.19 29.88 1.27
CA LEU A 156 -7.19 28.42 1.55
C LEU A 156 -5.92 27.99 2.26
N ASN A 157 -4.76 28.51 1.85
CA ASN A 157 -3.50 28.24 2.52
C ASN A 157 -3.50 28.76 3.96
N ASN A 158 -3.94 29.99 4.18
CA ASN A 158 -4.06 30.57 5.53
C ASN A 158 -5.07 29.81 6.41
N ALA A 159 -6.12 29.25 5.84
CA ALA A 159 -7.07 28.42 6.58
C ALA A 159 -6.45 27.07 6.97
N ALA A 160 -5.74 26.42 6.05
CA ALA A 160 -5.02 25.16 6.30
C ALA A 160 -3.88 25.36 7.32
N ASP A 161 -3.12 26.45 7.19
CA ASP A 161 -2.06 26.80 8.13
C ASP A 161 -2.59 27.09 9.54
N ARG A 162 -3.72 27.79 9.66
CA ARG A 162 -4.40 28.00 10.96
C ARG A 162 -4.86 26.68 11.57
N GLN A 163 -5.46 25.78 10.77
CA GLN A 163 -5.87 24.46 11.26
C GLN A 163 -4.68 23.61 11.69
N PHE A 164 -3.60 23.61 10.89
CA PHE A 164 -2.37 22.89 11.24
C PHE A 164 -1.73 23.46 12.49
N LYS A 165 -1.64 24.78 12.61
CA LYS A 165 -1.14 25.46 13.79
C LYS A 165 -1.98 25.13 15.02
N ASN A 166 -3.29 25.24 14.93
CA ASN A 166 -4.21 24.89 16.02
C ASN A 166 -4.05 23.42 16.44
N TRP A 167 -3.94 22.50 15.48
CA TRP A 167 -3.67 21.10 15.78
C TRP A 167 -2.32 20.90 16.44
N LYS A 168 -1.27 21.59 15.97
CA LYS A 168 0.09 21.52 16.54
C LYS A 168 0.15 22.12 17.93
N ASP A 169 -0.43 23.30 18.11
CA ASP A 169 -0.37 24.06 19.37
C ASP A 169 -1.37 23.56 20.41
N GLN A 170 -2.34 22.72 20.01
CA GLN A 170 -3.28 22.11 20.93
C GLN A 170 -2.51 21.12 21.84
N GLN A 171 -1.83 21.67 22.82
CA GLN A 171 -1.43 20.90 23.99
C GLN A 171 -2.69 20.53 24.72
N SER A 172 -2.80 19.26 25.12
CA SER A 172 -3.93 18.84 25.92
C SER A 172 -3.91 19.62 27.24
N ALA A 173 -4.79 20.60 27.33
CA ALA A 173 -5.09 21.31 28.57
C ALA A 173 -5.76 20.39 29.60
N ALA A 174 -5.97 19.12 29.26
CA ALA A 174 -6.53 18.12 30.14
C ALA A 174 -5.54 17.76 31.26
N LYS A 175 -6.00 17.87 32.48
CA LYS A 175 -5.25 17.50 33.70
C LYS A 175 -4.79 16.02 33.67
N GLU A 176 -5.49 15.18 32.92
CA GLU A 176 -5.11 13.79 32.60
C GLU A 176 -5.27 13.53 31.09
N LEU A 177 -4.26 12.89 30.50
CA LEU A 177 -4.31 12.47 29.13
C LEU A 177 -5.30 11.31 28.96
N PRO A 178 -6.18 11.33 27.94
CA PRO A 178 -7.12 10.25 27.71
C PRO A 178 -6.37 8.94 27.45
N LYS A 179 -6.93 7.83 27.93
CA LYS A 179 -6.39 6.47 27.78
C LYS A 179 -7.40 5.60 27.06
N THR A 180 -6.90 4.66 26.25
CA THR A 180 -7.75 3.60 25.70
C THR A 180 -8.18 2.60 26.77
N LEU A 181 -9.15 1.75 26.46
CA LEU A 181 -9.60 0.67 27.33
C LEU A 181 -8.47 -0.33 27.67
N THR A 182 -7.44 -0.43 26.84
CA THR A 182 -6.24 -1.25 27.08
C THR A 182 -5.16 -0.49 27.87
N GLY A 183 -5.45 0.72 28.36
CA GLY A 183 -4.56 1.50 29.21
C GLY A 183 -3.47 2.28 28.45
N ILE A 184 -3.49 2.32 27.11
CA ILE A 184 -2.53 3.10 26.34
C ILE A 184 -2.94 4.58 26.38
N PRO A 185 -2.08 5.48 26.91
CA PRO A 185 -2.39 6.90 26.95
C PRO A 185 -2.21 7.56 25.60
N TYR A 186 -2.91 8.66 25.37
CA TYR A 186 -2.59 9.59 24.30
C TYR A 186 -1.18 10.16 24.50
N GLN A 187 -0.41 10.25 23.42
CA GLN A 187 0.99 10.69 23.46
C GLN A 187 1.14 11.94 22.58
N PRO A 188 0.99 13.16 23.11
CA PRO A 188 1.03 14.41 22.33
C PRO A 188 2.36 14.64 21.62
N ASP A 189 3.45 14.06 22.13
CA ASP A 189 4.82 14.25 21.64
C ASP A 189 5.01 13.80 20.19
N TYR A 190 4.12 12.93 19.68
CA TYR A 190 4.19 12.47 18.28
C TYR A 190 4.20 13.64 17.28
N LYS A 191 3.66 14.78 17.66
CA LYS A 191 3.63 15.99 16.82
C LYS A 191 5.03 16.57 16.52
N ASN A 192 6.02 16.15 17.31
CA ASN A 192 7.42 16.55 17.18
C ASN A 192 8.29 15.43 16.56
N TRP A 193 7.68 14.26 16.25
CA TRP A 193 8.43 13.15 15.66
C TRP A 193 8.64 13.37 14.16
N LEU A 194 9.59 12.65 13.58
CA LEU A 194 9.86 12.70 12.16
C LEU A 194 8.78 11.94 11.36
N VAL A 195 8.52 12.44 10.16
CA VAL A 195 7.60 11.81 9.24
C VAL A 195 8.26 10.56 8.65
N VAL A 196 7.62 9.41 8.79
CA VAL A 196 8.06 8.13 8.22
C VAL A 196 7.47 7.93 6.83
N SER A 197 6.21 8.33 6.65
CA SER A 197 5.50 8.18 5.38
C SER A 197 4.26 9.05 5.33
N THR A 198 3.77 9.25 4.12
CA THR A 198 2.47 9.88 3.85
C THR A 198 1.65 8.94 2.99
N THR A 199 0.33 8.87 3.22
CA THR A 199 -0.58 8.06 2.40
C THR A 199 -1.87 8.83 2.14
N ASP A 200 -2.37 8.71 0.93
CA ASP A 200 -3.71 9.15 0.56
C ASP A 200 -4.64 7.93 0.45
N ARG A 201 -5.84 8.06 0.97
CA ARG A 201 -6.87 7.01 0.91
C ARG A 201 -8.10 7.55 0.21
N THR A 202 -8.24 7.14 -1.03
CA THR A 202 -9.38 7.51 -1.89
C THR A 202 -10.66 6.83 -1.44
N ASP A 203 -10.56 5.61 -0.89
CA ASP A 203 -11.68 4.78 -0.44
C ASP A 203 -12.45 5.38 0.75
N ASN A 204 -11.82 6.23 1.56
CA ASN A 204 -12.47 6.84 2.73
C ASN A 204 -12.20 8.34 2.87
N GLY A 205 -11.71 8.99 1.82
CA GLY A 205 -11.51 10.43 1.76
C GLY A 205 -10.57 10.98 2.84
N THR A 206 -9.50 10.26 3.19
CA THR A 206 -8.55 10.71 4.20
C THR A 206 -7.14 10.87 3.65
N MET A 207 -6.50 11.96 4.01
CA MET A 207 -5.05 12.16 3.93
C MET A 207 -4.42 11.75 5.25
N ARG A 208 -3.27 11.05 5.19
CA ARG A 208 -2.59 10.52 6.38
C ARG A 208 -1.11 10.82 6.38
N VAL A 209 -0.59 11.12 7.57
CA VAL A 209 0.85 11.21 7.82
C VAL A 209 1.20 10.24 8.94
N ILE A 210 2.29 9.51 8.76
CA ILE A 210 2.79 8.55 9.74
C ILE A 210 4.08 9.13 10.31
N PHE A 211 4.08 9.33 11.62
CA PHE A 211 5.23 9.78 12.38
C PHE A 211 5.85 8.58 13.10
N GLY A 212 7.19 8.59 13.21
CA GLY A 212 7.95 7.60 13.97
C GLY A 212 8.70 8.26 15.12
N ASN A 213 8.68 7.61 16.29
CA ASN A 213 9.48 8.05 17.42
C ASN A 213 11.00 7.85 17.17
N PRO A 214 11.90 8.37 17.99
CA PRO A 214 13.34 8.22 17.78
C PRO A 214 13.82 6.77 17.63
N VAL A 215 13.17 5.80 18.28
CA VAL A 215 13.50 4.37 18.13
C VAL A 215 13.15 3.89 16.72
N ALA A 216 11.96 4.25 16.20
CA ALA A 216 11.56 3.93 14.84
C ALA A 216 12.52 4.52 13.81
N ILE A 217 12.88 5.80 13.97
CA ILE A 217 13.78 6.50 13.05
C ILE A 217 15.17 5.85 13.03
N LYS A 218 15.70 5.51 14.21
CA LYS A 218 16.97 4.78 14.32
C LYS A 218 16.90 3.43 13.63
N ALA A 219 15.82 2.67 13.82
CA ALA A 219 15.62 1.37 13.20
C ALA A 219 15.58 1.49 11.66
N ILE A 220 14.91 2.51 11.12
CA ILE A 220 14.89 2.80 9.68
C ILE A 220 16.29 3.08 9.15
N ALA A 221 17.04 3.96 9.81
CA ALA A 221 18.41 4.31 9.41
C ALA A 221 19.35 3.10 9.41
N GLN A 222 19.13 2.15 10.33
CA GLN A 222 19.93 0.92 10.46
C GLN A 222 19.37 -0.26 9.66
N ASN A 223 18.27 -0.08 8.92
CA ASN A 223 17.53 -1.14 8.21
C ASN A 223 17.08 -2.29 9.14
N GLN A 224 16.80 -1.98 10.41
CA GLN A 224 16.31 -2.92 11.43
C GLN A 224 14.80 -2.81 11.58
N ILE A 225 14.09 -3.07 10.48
CA ILE A 225 12.63 -2.84 10.37
C ILE A 225 11.81 -4.14 10.32
N ASN A 226 12.46 -5.30 10.37
CA ASN A 226 11.75 -6.58 10.37
C ASN A 226 12.54 -7.66 11.14
N PRO A 227 12.19 -7.94 12.39
CA PRO A 227 11.13 -7.28 13.17
C PRO A 227 11.55 -5.88 13.65
N TRP A 228 10.58 -5.03 13.93
CA TRP A 228 10.82 -3.74 14.56
C TRP A 228 11.29 -3.92 16.01
N PRO A 229 12.25 -3.12 16.49
CA PRO A 229 12.71 -3.21 17.88
C PRO A 229 11.64 -2.76 18.86
N ASP A 230 11.68 -3.31 20.08
CA ASP A 230 10.83 -2.86 21.18
C ASP A 230 11.06 -1.37 21.47
N GLY A 231 9.99 -0.67 21.83
CA GLY A 231 9.97 0.78 21.98
C GLY A 231 9.71 1.54 20.68
N THR A 232 9.62 0.86 19.52
CA THR A 232 9.14 1.50 18.29
C THR A 232 7.70 1.97 18.46
N ILE A 233 7.44 3.24 18.12
CA ILE A 233 6.08 3.80 18.11
C ILE A 233 5.84 4.52 16.79
N PHE A 234 4.74 4.17 16.15
CA PHE A 234 4.19 4.90 15.02
C PHE A 234 2.93 5.64 15.45
N ALA A 235 2.81 6.89 14.98
CA ALA A 235 1.59 7.66 15.11
C ALA A 235 1.05 7.99 13.70
N LYS A 236 -0.04 7.33 13.32
CA LYS A 236 -0.72 7.59 12.05
C LYS A 236 -1.82 8.62 12.29
N VAL A 237 -1.62 9.81 11.78
CA VAL A 237 -2.58 10.92 11.86
C VAL A 237 -3.39 10.98 10.58
N ALA A 238 -4.71 11.12 10.71
CA ALA A 238 -5.62 11.23 9.58
C ALA A 238 -6.41 12.54 9.64
N TRP A 239 -6.50 13.21 8.49
CA TRP A 239 -7.35 14.36 8.24
C TRP A 239 -8.35 14.03 7.13
N ASP A 240 -9.46 14.74 7.08
CA ASP A 240 -10.32 14.73 5.90
C ASP A 240 -9.52 15.26 4.71
N LYS A 241 -9.68 14.60 3.56
CA LYS A 241 -9.06 15.04 2.32
C LYS A 241 -9.91 16.17 1.73
N LEU A 242 -9.32 17.34 1.58
CA LEU A 242 -9.88 18.43 0.78
C LEU A 242 -9.21 18.42 -0.59
N GLN A 243 -10.00 18.53 -1.62
CA GLN A 243 -9.55 18.61 -2.99
C GLN A 243 -10.04 19.92 -3.60
N ASP A 244 -9.13 20.70 -4.17
CA ASP A 244 -9.49 21.91 -4.90
C ASP A 244 -9.94 21.58 -6.33
N ALA A 245 -10.40 22.61 -7.08
CA ALA A 245 -10.89 22.45 -8.45
C ALA A 245 -9.80 21.92 -9.41
N ASP A 246 -8.53 22.12 -9.09
CA ASP A 246 -7.36 21.68 -9.87
C ASP A 246 -6.90 20.29 -9.47
N GLY A 247 -7.56 19.65 -8.50
CA GLY A 247 -7.23 18.33 -8.02
C GLY A 247 -6.09 18.29 -6.99
N ASN A 248 -5.64 19.43 -6.45
CA ASN A 248 -4.64 19.44 -5.37
C ASN A 248 -5.27 18.99 -4.05
N ILE A 249 -4.54 18.14 -3.33
CA ILE A 249 -5.00 17.57 -2.06
C ILE A 249 -4.43 18.38 -0.90
N LYS A 250 -5.31 18.75 0.03
CA LYS A 250 -4.99 19.48 1.27
C LYS A 250 -5.58 18.76 2.47
N ALA A 251 -4.92 18.90 3.62
CA ALA A 251 -5.46 18.40 4.87
C ALA A 251 -6.64 19.27 5.32
N GLY A 252 -7.76 18.63 5.54
CA GLY A 252 -8.96 19.23 6.11
C GLY A 252 -9.03 19.08 7.62
N ALA A 253 -10.22 18.79 8.15
CA ALA A 253 -10.44 18.60 9.58
C ALA A 253 -9.66 17.39 10.11
N PHE A 254 -9.05 17.53 11.29
CA PHE A 254 -8.42 16.41 12.00
C PHE A 254 -9.46 15.36 12.35
N LYS A 255 -9.20 14.12 11.98
CA LYS A 255 -10.09 12.99 12.16
C LYS A 255 -9.69 12.10 13.32
N GLN A 256 -8.43 11.68 13.34
CA GLN A 256 -7.92 10.79 14.38
C GLN A 256 -6.40 10.67 14.36
N VAL A 257 -5.86 10.15 15.47
CA VAL A 257 -4.51 9.59 15.55
C VAL A 257 -4.59 8.14 16.01
N GLU A 258 -3.80 7.28 15.39
CA GLU A 258 -3.67 5.87 15.72
C GLU A 258 -2.22 5.56 16.08
N TYR A 259 -2.03 4.82 17.18
CA TYR A 259 -0.70 4.38 17.59
C TYR A 259 -0.54 2.88 17.38
N MET A 260 0.63 2.48 16.89
CA MET A 260 1.20 1.15 16.97
C MET A 260 2.44 1.23 17.87
N ILE A 261 2.47 0.44 18.93
CA ILE A 261 3.54 0.46 19.94
C ILE A 261 4.13 -0.93 20.07
N LYS A 262 5.41 -1.08 19.73
CA LYS A 262 6.11 -2.36 19.81
C LYS A 262 6.59 -2.64 21.22
N ASP A 263 6.13 -3.76 21.80
CA ASP A 263 6.61 -4.33 23.05
C ASP A 263 6.21 -5.81 23.10
N HIS A 264 7.16 -6.70 22.88
CA HIS A 264 6.95 -8.14 22.82
C HIS A 264 6.40 -8.72 24.11
N ASN A 265 6.78 -8.16 25.25
CA ASN A 265 6.38 -8.66 26.56
C ASN A 265 4.97 -8.23 26.93
N LYS A 266 4.67 -6.96 26.67
CA LYS A 266 3.39 -6.36 27.06
C LYS A 266 2.25 -6.76 26.12
N TYR A 267 2.51 -6.88 24.83
CA TYR A 267 1.47 -7.07 23.82
C TYR A 267 1.50 -8.46 23.15
N LYS A 268 1.80 -9.51 23.91
CA LYS A 268 1.89 -10.90 23.42
C LYS A 268 0.65 -11.35 22.65
N ASN A 269 -0.53 -10.99 23.12
CA ASN A 269 -1.82 -11.38 22.53
C ASN A 269 -2.09 -10.72 21.16
N THR A 270 -1.38 -9.65 20.85
CA THR A 270 -1.47 -8.91 19.60
C THR A 270 -0.13 -8.90 18.85
N LYS A 271 0.63 -10.01 18.96
CA LYS A 271 1.88 -10.25 18.23
C LYS A 271 2.98 -9.21 18.50
N GLY A 272 3.02 -8.69 19.72
CA GLY A 272 4.00 -7.70 20.16
C GLY A 272 3.61 -6.25 19.84
N TRP A 273 2.40 -5.98 19.36
CA TRP A 273 1.95 -4.64 19.04
C TRP A 273 0.77 -4.17 19.90
N GLY A 274 0.96 -3.06 20.60
CA GLY A 274 -0.10 -2.31 21.27
C GLY A 274 -0.81 -1.38 20.27
N TRP A 275 -2.13 -1.29 20.41
CA TRP A 275 -2.99 -0.54 19.50
C TRP A 275 -3.78 0.51 20.24
N ALA A 276 -3.76 1.75 19.77
CA ALA A 276 -4.56 2.83 20.29
C ALA A 276 -5.10 3.71 19.16
N ARG A 277 -6.29 4.28 19.36
CA ARG A 277 -6.88 5.25 18.44
C ARG A 277 -7.65 6.28 19.24
N PHE A 278 -7.42 7.57 18.90
CA PHE A 278 -8.12 8.70 19.49
C PHE A 278 -8.77 9.52 18.38
N LYS A 279 -10.08 9.71 18.47
CA LYS A 279 -10.90 10.32 17.42
C LYS A 279 -11.24 11.77 17.75
N THR A 280 -11.35 12.58 16.71
CA THR A 280 -11.71 14.00 16.74
C THR A 280 -10.76 14.85 17.60
N MET A 281 -10.91 16.16 17.54
CA MET A 281 -10.15 17.08 18.39
C MET A 281 -10.40 16.88 19.90
N LYS A 282 -11.49 16.17 20.26
CA LYS A 282 -11.78 15.82 21.65
C LYS A 282 -10.99 14.60 22.16
N LEU A 283 -10.20 13.97 21.27
CA LEU A 283 -9.36 12.80 21.57
C LEU A 283 -10.12 11.63 22.20
N LEU A 284 -11.33 11.37 21.71
CA LEU A 284 -12.18 10.28 22.22
C LEU A 284 -11.53 8.92 21.93
N PRO A 285 -11.25 8.09 22.96
CA PRO A 285 -10.69 6.78 22.76
C PRO A 285 -11.62 5.90 21.91
N TYR A 286 -11.04 5.14 20.99
CA TYR A 286 -11.77 4.18 20.14
C TYR A 286 -11.94 2.84 20.87
N GLY A 287 -13.08 2.20 20.62
CA GLY A 287 -13.42 0.87 21.09
C GLY A 287 -14.51 0.88 22.14
N LYS A 288 -15.44 -0.08 22.02
CA LYS A 288 -16.52 -0.28 23.00
C LYS A 288 -16.13 -1.28 24.09
N ASN A 289 -15.14 -2.13 23.80
CA ASN A 289 -14.59 -3.14 24.71
C ASN A 289 -13.12 -3.38 24.35
N ILE A 290 -12.40 -4.15 25.16
CA ILE A 290 -10.96 -4.44 24.96
C ILE A 290 -10.67 -5.24 23.70
N GLY A 291 -11.67 -5.85 23.08
CA GLY A 291 -11.54 -6.63 21.83
C GLY A 291 -11.21 -5.77 20.61
N TYR A 292 -11.30 -4.43 20.68
CA TYR A 292 -10.95 -3.55 19.55
C TYR A 292 -9.50 -3.75 19.06
N ALA A 293 -8.58 -4.16 19.94
CA ALA A 293 -7.21 -4.44 19.57
C ALA A 293 -7.11 -5.66 18.63
N THR A 294 -8.05 -6.60 18.72
CA THR A 294 -8.17 -7.73 17.81
C THR A 294 -8.60 -7.27 16.40
N GLU A 295 -9.45 -6.26 16.30
CA GLU A 295 -9.82 -5.67 15.02
C GLU A 295 -8.57 -5.08 14.32
N CYS A 296 -7.74 -4.36 15.09
CA CYS A 296 -6.52 -3.77 14.57
C CYS A 296 -5.54 -4.84 14.04
N ILE A 297 -5.20 -5.84 14.86
CA ILE A 297 -4.24 -6.88 14.45
C ILE A 297 -4.79 -7.74 13.30
N ASN A 298 -6.09 -8.00 13.24
CA ASN A 298 -6.69 -8.74 12.14
C ASN A 298 -6.61 -7.97 10.82
N CYS A 299 -6.83 -6.65 10.84
CA CYS A 299 -6.63 -5.79 9.68
C CYS A 299 -5.17 -5.77 9.21
N HIS A 300 -4.21 -5.86 10.12
CA HIS A 300 -2.77 -5.85 9.81
C HIS A 300 -2.19 -7.25 9.52
N ARG A 301 -2.97 -8.32 9.69
CA ARG A 301 -2.52 -9.71 9.48
C ARG A 301 -1.96 -9.99 8.07
N PRO A 302 -2.53 -9.43 6.96
CA PRO A 302 -1.97 -9.66 5.62
C PRO A 302 -0.52 -9.26 5.45
N VAL A 303 -0.01 -8.33 6.26
CA VAL A 303 1.40 -7.89 6.25
C VAL A 303 2.20 -8.40 7.45
N SER A 304 1.83 -9.58 7.97
CA SER A 304 2.55 -10.22 9.09
C SER A 304 4.00 -10.56 8.77
N ASN A 305 4.34 -10.78 7.50
CA ASN A 305 5.69 -10.96 7.00
C ASN A 305 6.56 -9.68 7.08
N ASN A 306 5.93 -8.51 7.23
CA ASN A 306 6.57 -7.22 7.46
C ASN A 306 6.29 -6.71 8.88
N ASP A 307 6.31 -7.61 9.85
CA ASP A 307 6.03 -7.34 11.27
C ASP A 307 4.74 -6.51 11.47
N PHE A 308 3.69 -6.80 10.69
CA PHE A 308 2.36 -6.14 10.74
C PHE A 308 2.35 -4.65 10.33
N VAL A 309 3.42 -4.13 9.72
CA VAL A 309 3.50 -2.73 9.29
C VAL A 309 3.26 -2.61 7.79
N PHE A 310 2.22 -1.91 7.39
CA PHE A 310 1.90 -1.66 5.97
C PHE A 310 2.86 -0.69 5.30
N THR A 311 3.45 0.21 6.07
CA THR A 311 4.19 1.34 5.54
C THR A 311 5.64 0.95 5.25
N LEU A 312 6.09 1.21 4.02
CA LEU A 312 7.51 1.25 3.71
C LEU A 312 8.03 2.64 4.07
N PRO A 313 9.02 2.73 4.97
CA PRO A 313 9.53 4.02 5.41
C PRO A 313 10.28 4.73 4.29
N VAL A 314 10.10 6.05 4.20
CA VAL A 314 10.96 6.90 3.39
C VAL A 314 12.33 6.97 4.07
N LYS A 315 13.39 6.65 3.33
CA LYS A 315 14.77 6.87 3.81
C LYS A 315 15.06 8.35 3.77
N HIS A 316 15.40 8.92 4.90
CA HIS A 316 15.87 10.30 5.04
C HIS A 316 17.37 10.37 4.85
#